data_d0b22493a4667f64ff61d6082cea465d
#
_entry.id   d0b22493a4667f64ff61d6082cea465d
#
_cell.length_a   1.000
_cell.length_b   1.000
_cell.length_c   1.000
_cell.angle_alpha   90.00
_cell.angle_beta   90.00
_cell.angle_gamma   90.00
#
_symmetry.space_group_name_H-M   'P 1'
#
loop_
_entity.id
_entity.type
_entity.pdbx_description
1 polymer ?
#
loop_
_entity_poly.entity_id
_entity_poly.type
_entity_poly.pdbx_seq_one_letter_code
_entity_poly.pdbx_strand_id
1 'polypeptide(L)'
;MRKLVIDMKKRWAKGLITGLFMIFIILTIVFIVKSVRDSKIEIRCPDTIVVEYGSDFDESVIKTATKRHLFDEKDKTDIEIEGDVDVTKLGKYEIKVVASRKKKHVSKNVVVDVVDTQAPVISLACDSDVTIEAGESYEDAGFSANDNYDGDITDKVEADIQIDTRIVGDTTIVYSVKDSSGNEAFAERIVHVVDTTAPGIFLDGGDVYYVKKGSEYKEPGYSAVDICDGDVTDKVCVSGDVDTENTGRYTITYTVSDSSGNEARAERTIKVYMPMPDNVVNPGDKVVYLTFDDGPGPYTDKLLDILDRYNVKVTFFVTNGKPDYQNLIAKEAQRGHTVAIHSASHDYARIYQSIDAYFDDLNEMNDIIIAQTGKSADIVRFPGGSSNTISRRYCRGIMSQLVCAVQEHGFRYCDWNVSSGDAGATTSTSQVVNNVIDGIKSNNVSIVLQHDIKNFSVDAVEQIIEWGLSEGYTFLPITSTTPMSHHGVNN
;
A
#
# COMPACT_ATOMS: atom_id res chain seq x y z
N MET A 1 9.31 29.80 -27.07
CA MET A 1 8.98 29.90 -25.65
C MET A 1 10.18 29.83 -24.70
N ARG A 2 11.19 28.95 -24.86
CA ARG A 2 12.38 28.89 -23.95
C ARG A 2 13.20 30.20 -23.86
N LYS A 3 13.28 31.03 -24.90
CA LYS A 3 14.06 32.29 -24.89
C LYS A 3 13.37 33.42 -24.11
N LEU A 4 12.03 33.43 -24.06
CA LEU A 4 11.28 34.45 -23.32
C LEU A 4 11.34 34.25 -21.80
N VAL A 5 11.37 32.99 -21.34
CA VAL A 5 11.43 32.65 -19.92
C VAL A 5 12.80 32.96 -19.31
N ILE A 6 13.88 32.82 -20.10
CA ILE A 6 15.25 33.13 -19.65
C ILE A 6 15.48 34.65 -19.52
N ASP A 7 14.84 35.45 -20.38
CA ASP A 7 14.95 36.92 -20.31
C ASP A 7 14.12 37.50 -19.16
N MET A 8 13.00 36.91 -18.83
CA MET A 8 12.24 37.26 -17.63
C MET A 8 12.99 36.95 -16.35
N LYS A 9 13.57 35.74 -16.23
CA LYS A 9 14.39 35.38 -15.05
C LYS A 9 15.60 36.28 -14.84
N LYS A 10 16.25 36.75 -15.89
CA LYS A 10 17.36 37.71 -15.79
C LYS A 10 16.90 39.15 -15.42
N ARG A 11 15.71 39.55 -15.78
CA ARG A 11 15.13 40.85 -15.34
C ARG A 11 14.68 40.81 -13.88
N TRP A 12 14.15 39.67 -13.38
CA TRP A 12 13.72 39.52 -12.01
C TRP A 12 14.90 39.38 -11.02
N ALA A 13 15.97 38.68 -11.38
CA ALA A 13 17.19 38.61 -10.56
C ALA A 13 17.91 39.96 -10.40
N LYS A 14 17.75 40.88 -11.34
CA LYS A 14 18.25 42.24 -11.20
C LYS A 14 17.29 43.17 -10.43
N GLY A 15 16.00 42.83 -10.33
CA GLY A 15 15.02 43.58 -9.55
C GLY A 15 15.14 43.31 -8.03
N LEU A 16 15.59 42.12 -7.62
CA LEU A 16 15.70 41.78 -6.19
C LEU A 16 16.88 42.43 -5.48
N ILE A 17 17.91 42.86 -6.18
CA ILE A 17 19.10 43.51 -5.59
C ILE A 17 18.93 45.05 -5.57
N THR A 18 17.99 45.58 -6.33
CA THR A 18 17.73 47.05 -6.41
C THR A 18 16.50 47.47 -5.62
N GLY A 19 15.76 46.57 -5.01
CA GLY A 19 14.57 46.87 -4.21
C GLY A 19 14.82 47.41 -2.82
N LEU A 20 16.09 47.49 -2.38
CA LEU A 20 16.51 48.06 -1.08
C LEU A 20 16.93 49.53 -1.19
N PHE A 21 16.89 50.11 -2.38
CA PHE A 21 17.16 51.53 -2.57
C PHE A 21 16.00 52.12 -3.35
N MET A 22 15.33 52.89 -2.65
CA MET A 22 14.37 53.87 -3.15
C MET A 22 12.98 53.63 -2.58
N ILE A 23 12.55 54.54 -1.90
CA ILE A 23 12.16 55.82 -2.46
C ILE A 23 12.54 56.90 -1.48
N PHE A 24 13.69 57.38 -1.60
CA PHE A 24 13.92 58.73 -1.18
C PHE A 24 13.41 59.65 -2.26
N ILE A 25 12.16 59.93 -2.26
CA ILE A 25 11.71 61.12 -2.98
C ILE A 25 11.92 62.26 -2.02
N ILE A 26 13.12 62.63 -1.99
CA ILE A 26 13.56 63.82 -1.32
C ILE A 26 13.12 64.97 -2.17
N LEU A 27 12.14 65.63 -1.67
CA LEU A 27 11.69 66.81 -2.32
C LEU A 27 12.25 68.01 -1.60
N THR A 28 13.19 68.59 -2.29
CA THR A 28 13.85 69.79 -1.83
C THR A 28 12.88 70.95 -1.83
N ILE A 29 12.54 71.42 -0.65
CA ILE A 29 11.83 72.67 -0.48
C ILE A 29 12.84 73.78 -0.64
N VAL A 30 12.63 74.62 -1.64
CA VAL A 30 13.51 75.75 -1.86
C VAL A 30 12.78 77.00 -1.47
N PHE A 31 13.29 77.71 -0.51
CA PHE A 31 12.81 79.02 -0.09
C PHE A 31 13.61 80.09 -0.80
N ILE A 32 12.95 80.99 -1.46
CA ILE A 32 13.53 82.17 -2.02
C ILE A 32 12.98 83.41 -1.28
N VAL A 33 13.88 84.08 -0.56
CA VAL A 33 13.49 85.30 0.23
C VAL A 33 13.96 86.54 -0.46
N LYS A 34 13.06 87.47 -0.81
CA LYS A 34 13.41 88.83 -1.20
C LYS A 34 13.95 89.65 0.00
N SER A 35 15.16 90.20 -0.10
CA SER A 35 15.70 91.13 0.87
C SER A 35 14.84 92.37 1.00
N VAL A 36 15.08 93.21 2.05
CA VAL A 36 14.31 94.42 2.40
C VAL A 36 14.17 95.48 1.28
N ARG A 37 14.96 95.34 0.24
CA ARG A 37 14.83 96.21 -0.96
C ARG A 37 14.42 95.52 -2.22
N ASP A 38 14.57 94.20 -2.36
CA ASP A 38 14.12 93.46 -3.56
C ASP A 38 14.37 91.97 -3.53
N SER A 39 14.71 91.25 -2.39
CA SER A 39 14.88 89.84 -2.31
C SER A 39 13.56 89.15 -1.88
N LYS A 40 13.03 88.24 -2.69
CA LYS A 40 11.93 87.35 -2.34
C LYS A 40 12.48 86.11 -1.62
N ILE A 41 11.83 85.73 -0.54
CA ILE A 41 11.96 84.39 -0.02
C ILE A 41 11.02 83.47 -0.80
N GLU A 42 11.49 82.43 -1.38
CA GLU A 42 10.65 81.49 -2.12
C GLU A 42 10.90 80.08 -1.48
N ILE A 43 9.79 79.49 -1.08
CA ILE A 43 9.80 78.10 -0.62
C ILE A 43 9.65 77.19 -1.82
N ARG A 44 10.67 76.45 -2.18
CA ARG A 44 10.62 75.49 -3.26
C ARG A 44 10.57 74.09 -2.63
N CYS A 45 9.38 73.56 -2.52
CA CYS A 45 9.10 72.18 -2.20
C CYS A 45 7.91 71.74 -3.06
N PRO A 46 7.72 70.47 -3.27
CA PRO A 46 6.47 69.96 -3.80
C PRO A 46 5.34 70.29 -2.83
N ASP A 47 4.17 70.26 -3.36
CA ASP A 47 2.97 70.41 -2.56
C ASP A 47 2.69 69.18 -1.73
N THR A 48 3.27 68.01 -2.12
CA THR A 48 3.17 66.75 -1.40
C THR A 48 4.55 66.11 -1.25
N ILE A 49 4.89 65.67 -0.04
CA ILE A 49 6.03 64.79 0.32
C ILE A 49 5.47 63.43 0.64
N VAL A 50 5.97 62.41 0.00
CA VAL A 50 5.64 61.01 0.31
C VAL A 50 6.68 60.42 1.29
N VAL A 51 6.22 59.83 2.37
CA VAL A 51 7.04 59.23 3.41
C VAL A 51 6.57 57.78 3.61
N GLU A 52 7.52 56.89 3.63
CA GLU A 52 7.21 55.48 3.91
C GLU A 52 6.85 55.27 5.38
N TYR A 53 5.85 54.44 5.65
CA TYR A 53 5.42 54.05 6.98
C TYR A 53 6.62 53.54 7.85
N GLY A 54 6.69 54.01 9.07
CA GLY A 54 7.72 53.66 10.03
C GLY A 54 9.12 54.22 9.75
N SER A 55 9.30 54.98 8.65
CA SER A 55 10.55 55.66 8.37
C SER A 55 10.61 57.02 9.10
N ASP A 56 11.83 57.48 9.42
CA ASP A 56 11.99 58.84 9.96
C ASP A 56 11.62 59.89 8.95
N PHE A 57 10.84 60.90 9.37
CA PHE A 57 10.59 62.05 8.59
C PHE A 57 11.86 62.92 8.56
N ASP A 58 12.60 62.88 7.44
CA ASP A 58 13.84 63.64 7.28
C ASP A 58 13.52 65.10 6.92
N GLU A 59 13.53 65.98 7.93
CA GLU A 59 13.33 67.44 7.74
C GLU A 59 14.45 68.06 6.91
N SER A 60 15.60 67.42 6.65
CA SER A 60 16.68 67.91 5.84
C SER A 60 16.33 68.07 4.35
N VAL A 61 15.21 67.46 3.93
CA VAL A 61 14.65 67.65 2.57
C VAL A 61 14.12 69.03 2.35
N ILE A 62 13.84 69.80 3.41
CA ILE A 62 13.32 71.17 3.37
C ILE A 62 14.50 72.14 3.25
N LYS A 63 14.74 72.65 2.02
CA LYS A 63 15.85 73.58 1.73
C LYS A 63 15.36 74.95 1.35
N THR A 64 16.12 75.98 1.70
CA THR A 64 15.85 77.36 1.38
C THR A 64 16.81 77.93 0.29
N ALA A 65 16.31 78.74 -0.60
CA ALA A 65 17.15 79.52 -1.53
C ALA A 65 16.73 80.97 -1.55
N THR A 66 17.68 81.88 -1.53
CA THR A 66 17.50 83.30 -1.73
C THR A 66 18.00 83.71 -3.12
N LYS A 67 17.28 84.59 -3.78
CA LYS A 67 17.56 85.02 -5.17
C LYS A 67 18.77 85.95 -5.35
N ARG A 68 19.60 86.19 -4.33
CA ARG A 68 20.79 87.00 -4.43
C ARG A 68 21.98 86.39 -3.71
N HIS A 69 23.04 86.22 -4.48
CA HIS A 69 24.40 85.82 -4.12
C HIS A 69 24.61 84.34 -3.59
N LEU A 70 25.08 83.57 -4.50
CA LEU A 70 25.56 82.16 -4.27
C LEU A 70 26.74 82.08 -3.30
N PHE A 71 27.19 83.18 -2.68
CA PHE A 71 28.43 83.18 -1.88
C PHE A 71 28.40 84.02 -0.59
N ASP A 72 27.22 84.33 -0.02
CA ASP A 72 27.16 85.08 1.23
C ASP A 72 26.76 84.16 2.40
N GLU A 73 27.74 83.54 3.05
CA GLU A 73 27.61 82.58 4.18
C GLU A 73 27.00 83.22 5.45
N LYS A 74 26.72 84.53 5.50
CA LYS A 74 26.32 85.25 6.69
C LYS A 74 24.83 85.46 6.88
N ASP A 75 24.01 85.18 5.89
CA ASP A 75 22.57 85.42 5.96
C ASP A 75 21.78 84.08 6.13
N LYS A 76 21.71 83.54 7.36
CA LYS A 76 20.88 82.40 7.68
C LYS A 76 19.39 82.76 7.57
N THR A 77 18.65 81.96 6.81
CA THR A 77 17.19 81.91 6.85
C THR A 77 16.84 80.83 7.81
N ASP A 78 16.03 81.16 8.82
CA ASP A 78 15.54 80.16 9.78
C ASP A 78 14.28 79.52 9.21
N ILE A 79 14.22 78.21 9.29
CA ILE A 79 13.08 77.39 8.88
C ILE A 79 12.45 76.84 10.15
N GLU A 80 11.17 77.03 10.26
CA GLU A 80 10.35 76.43 11.32
C GLU A 80 9.26 75.60 10.62
N ILE A 81 9.05 74.39 11.12
CA ILE A 81 7.99 73.49 10.66
C ILE A 81 6.92 73.46 11.74
N GLU A 82 5.75 73.95 11.42
CA GLU A 82 4.58 73.90 12.29
C GLU A 82 3.70 72.71 11.86
N GLY A 83 3.36 71.78 12.78
CA GLY A 83 2.55 70.58 12.53
C GLY A 83 3.31 69.31 12.86
N ASP A 84 2.59 68.25 13.23
CA ASP A 84 3.11 66.97 13.58
C ASP A 84 2.79 65.95 12.48
N VAL A 85 3.75 65.11 12.18
CA VAL A 85 3.61 63.96 11.25
C VAL A 85 3.81 62.68 12.03
N ASP A 86 2.75 61.89 12.12
CA ASP A 86 2.82 60.55 12.69
C ASP A 86 3.18 59.56 11.59
N VAL A 87 4.46 59.22 11.46
CA VAL A 87 4.97 58.27 10.46
C VAL A 87 4.58 56.82 10.76
N THR A 88 3.99 56.58 11.94
CA THR A 88 3.50 55.23 12.36
C THR A 88 2.00 55.05 12.00
N LYS A 89 1.43 56.00 11.21
CA LYS A 89 0.03 55.93 10.83
C LYS A 89 -0.17 56.44 9.44
N LEU A 90 -0.71 55.60 8.59
CA LEU A 90 -1.02 55.99 7.18
C LEU A 90 -1.99 57.15 7.12
N GLY A 91 -1.73 58.09 6.19
CA GLY A 91 -2.62 59.21 5.95
C GLY A 91 -1.89 60.48 5.51
N LYS A 92 -2.70 61.53 5.33
CA LYS A 92 -2.21 62.82 4.88
C LYS A 92 -2.16 63.80 6.05
N TYR A 93 -0.99 64.30 6.32
CA TYR A 93 -0.69 65.28 7.35
C TYR A 93 -0.41 66.63 6.69
N GLU A 94 -0.93 67.66 7.21
CA GLU A 94 -0.60 69.03 6.75
C GLU A 94 0.43 69.64 7.67
N ILE A 95 1.57 70.03 7.14
CA ILE A 95 2.60 70.84 7.82
C ILE A 95 2.67 72.21 7.20
N LYS A 96 2.95 73.23 8.01
CA LYS A 96 3.19 74.57 7.54
C LYS A 96 4.67 74.90 7.71
N VAL A 97 5.34 75.09 6.59
CA VAL A 97 6.73 75.48 6.56
C VAL A 97 6.80 76.99 6.59
N VAL A 98 7.45 77.54 7.60
CA VAL A 98 7.65 79.01 7.77
C VAL A 98 9.11 79.29 7.62
N ALA A 99 9.43 80.15 6.66
CA ALA A 99 10.76 80.67 6.46
C ALA A 99 10.89 82.11 6.90
N SER A 100 11.76 82.40 7.86
CA SER A 100 11.97 83.67 8.51
C SER A 100 13.33 84.23 8.24
N ARG A 101 13.39 85.48 7.90
CA ARG A 101 14.63 86.28 7.73
C ARG A 101 14.41 87.72 8.18
N LYS A 102 15.05 88.15 9.24
CA LYS A 102 14.87 89.48 9.87
C LYS A 102 13.38 89.66 10.25
N LYS A 103 12.66 90.62 9.61
CA LYS A 103 11.27 90.85 9.91
C LYS A 103 10.28 90.34 8.83
N LYS A 104 10.75 89.49 7.92
CA LYS A 104 9.91 88.90 6.88
C LYS A 104 9.70 87.41 7.10
N HIS A 105 8.46 87.00 6.90
CA HIS A 105 8.07 85.61 6.97
C HIS A 105 7.31 85.21 5.70
N VAL A 106 7.54 84.02 5.21
CA VAL A 106 6.79 83.41 4.11
C VAL A 106 6.43 82.01 4.56
N SER A 107 5.22 81.58 4.34
CA SER A 107 4.78 80.26 4.68
C SER A 107 4.21 79.49 3.49
N LYS A 108 4.33 78.18 3.51
CA LYS A 108 3.74 77.25 2.55
C LYS A 108 3.18 76.08 3.27
N ASN A 109 1.94 75.71 3.00
CA ASN A 109 1.39 74.44 3.45
C ASN A 109 1.91 73.36 2.52
N VAL A 110 2.30 72.24 3.10
CA VAL A 110 2.80 71.02 2.45
C VAL A 110 2.06 69.84 3.01
N VAL A 111 1.61 68.97 2.12
CA VAL A 111 1.01 67.68 2.55
C VAL A 111 2.13 66.66 2.67
N VAL A 112 2.19 65.98 3.80
CA VAL A 112 3.02 64.79 3.98
C VAL A 112 2.09 63.58 3.90
N ASP A 113 2.30 62.77 2.89
CA ASP A 113 1.49 61.54 2.64
C ASP A 113 2.29 60.35 3.14
N VAL A 114 1.89 59.82 4.30
CA VAL A 114 2.49 58.62 4.87
C VAL A 114 1.81 57.43 4.20
N VAL A 115 2.57 56.68 3.45
CA VAL A 115 2.14 55.53 2.64
C VAL A 115 2.88 54.28 3.03
N ASP A 116 2.31 53.14 2.76
CA ASP A 116 2.98 51.89 2.79
C ASP A 116 3.13 51.38 1.34
N THR A 117 4.37 51.18 0.94
CA THR A 117 4.71 50.71 -0.40
C THR A 117 5.59 49.45 -0.35
N GLN A 118 5.84 48.96 0.87
CA GLN A 118 6.59 47.71 1.04
C GLN A 118 5.65 46.53 0.80
N ALA A 119 6.14 45.57 0.05
CA ALA A 119 5.41 44.32 -0.10
C ALA A 119 5.62 43.40 1.12
N PRO A 120 4.64 42.62 1.50
CA PRO A 120 4.78 41.61 2.56
C PRO A 120 5.88 40.61 2.24
N VAL A 121 6.37 39.91 3.28
CA VAL A 121 7.37 38.87 3.14
C VAL A 121 6.72 37.53 3.47
N ILE A 122 6.68 36.61 2.48
CA ILE A 122 6.27 35.24 2.68
C ILE A 122 7.51 34.43 3.04
N SER A 123 7.44 33.68 4.16
CA SER A 123 8.45 32.75 4.62
C SER A 123 7.89 31.34 4.61
N LEU A 124 8.45 30.46 3.77
CA LEU A 124 8.10 29.05 3.73
C LEU A 124 8.73 28.34 4.92
N ALA A 125 7.96 27.46 5.57
CA ALA A 125 8.51 26.54 6.53
C ALA A 125 9.23 25.40 5.76
N CYS A 126 10.38 24.95 6.30
CA CYS A 126 11.26 23.97 5.66
C CYS A 126 11.78 24.40 4.26
N ASP A 127 12.24 23.43 3.48
CA ASP A 127 12.85 23.67 2.18
C ASP A 127 11.81 24.05 1.12
N SER A 128 12.25 24.88 0.17
CA SER A 128 11.46 25.27 -1.01
C SER A 128 11.48 24.20 -2.11
N ASP A 129 12.44 23.27 -2.05
CA ASP A 129 12.54 22.12 -2.95
C ASP A 129 12.32 20.84 -2.14
N VAL A 130 11.26 20.10 -2.44
CA VAL A 130 10.84 18.89 -1.73
C VAL A 130 10.77 17.74 -2.72
N THR A 131 11.38 16.60 -2.38
CA THR A 131 11.26 15.36 -3.16
C THR A 131 10.42 14.37 -2.39
N ILE A 132 9.43 13.78 -3.07
CA ILE A 132 8.55 12.73 -2.53
C ILE A 132 8.49 11.55 -3.49
N GLU A 133 8.29 10.37 -2.93
CA GLU A 133 8.05 9.16 -3.72
C GLU A 133 6.61 9.15 -4.26
N ALA A 134 6.45 8.66 -5.46
CA ALA A 134 5.15 8.55 -6.10
C ALA A 134 4.18 7.68 -5.29
N GLY A 135 2.92 8.15 -5.18
CA GLY A 135 1.88 7.49 -4.37
C GLY A 135 1.94 7.80 -2.87
N GLU A 136 2.97 8.47 -2.37
CA GLU A 136 2.97 8.99 -1.01
C GLU A 136 2.09 10.23 -0.89
N SER A 137 1.54 10.50 0.29
CA SER A 137 0.77 11.72 0.53
C SER A 137 1.68 12.91 0.71
N TYR A 138 1.41 14.00 -0.03
CA TYR A 138 2.06 15.28 0.21
C TYR A 138 1.30 16.09 1.27
N GLU A 139 2.02 16.55 2.28
CA GLU A 139 1.53 17.54 3.25
C GLU A 139 2.45 18.75 3.20
N ASP A 140 1.87 19.93 2.96
CA ASP A 140 2.65 21.17 2.94
C ASP A 140 3.19 21.50 4.33
N ALA A 141 4.49 21.82 4.39
CA ALA A 141 5.17 22.10 5.66
C ALA A 141 4.70 23.41 6.31
N GLY A 142 3.93 24.21 5.59
CA GLY A 142 3.41 25.47 6.05
C GLY A 142 4.23 26.69 5.60
N PHE A 143 3.70 27.85 5.95
CA PHE A 143 4.25 29.16 5.61
C PHE A 143 3.82 30.20 6.64
N SER A 144 4.43 31.38 6.58
CA SER A 144 3.99 32.57 7.29
C SER A 144 4.16 33.79 6.40
N ALA A 145 3.35 34.83 6.62
CA ALA A 145 3.49 36.09 5.91
C ALA A 145 3.41 37.26 6.89
N ASN A 146 4.34 38.17 6.77
CA ASN A 146 4.41 39.34 7.61
C ASN A 146 4.67 40.60 6.80
N ASP A 147 4.01 41.65 7.17
CA ASP A 147 4.12 42.97 6.56
C ASP A 147 4.51 44.01 7.61
N ASN A 148 5.19 45.09 7.17
CA ASN A 148 5.65 46.15 8.06
C ASN A 148 4.53 46.97 8.68
N TYR A 149 3.39 47.14 7.95
CA TYR A 149 2.22 47.87 8.41
C TYR A 149 1.13 46.97 8.94
N ASP A 150 0.73 45.95 8.18
CA ASP A 150 -0.37 45.05 8.51
C ASP A 150 0.01 43.99 9.58
N GLY A 151 1.32 43.79 9.81
CA GLY A 151 1.82 42.75 10.74
C GLY A 151 1.65 41.37 10.17
N ASP A 152 1.23 40.41 10.99
CA ASP A 152 0.98 39.03 10.58
C ASP A 152 -0.29 38.94 9.70
N ILE A 153 -0.09 38.58 8.44
CA ILE A 153 -1.13 38.39 7.42
C ILE A 153 -1.11 36.98 6.84
N THR A 154 -0.61 36.01 7.60
CA THR A 154 -0.50 34.60 7.19
C THR A 154 -1.83 34.01 6.72
N ASP A 155 -2.93 34.44 7.36
CA ASP A 155 -4.29 34.00 7.02
C ASP A 155 -4.82 34.53 5.68
N LYS A 156 -4.15 35.52 5.10
CA LYS A 156 -4.47 36.08 3.77
C LYS A 156 -3.67 35.46 2.63
N VAL A 157 -2.75 34.52 2.91
CA VAL A 157 -1.98 33.83 1.88
C VAL A 157 -2.89 32.89 1.10
N GLU A 158 -2.88 33.02 -0.20
CA GLU A 158 -3.55 32.10 -1.12
C GLU A 158 -2.51 31.17 -1.76
N ALA A 159 -2.79 29.86 -1.76
CA ALA A 159 -1.98 28.84 -2.43
C ALA A 159 -2.86 27.66 -2.85
N ASP A 160 -2.60 27.10 -4.03
CA ASP A 160 -3.16 25.82 -4.44
C ASP A 160 -2.14 24.72 -4.14
N ILE A 161 -2.35 23.97 -3.05
CA ILE A 161 -1.46 22.93 -2.54
C ILE A 161 -1.91 21.51 -2.90
N GLN A 162 -2.84 21.37 -3.85
CA GLN A 162 -3.30 20.07 -4.34
C GLN A 162 -2.31 19.47 -5.34
N ILE A 163 -1.70 18.32 -4.97
CA ILE A 163 -0.75 17.61 -5.82
C ILE A 163 -1.24 16.19 -6.04
N ASP A 164 -1.31 15.74 -7.29
CA ASP A 164 -1.48 14.32 -7.60
C ASP A 164 -0.11 13.64 -7.60
N THR A 165 0.20 12.99 -6.51
CA THR A 165 1.49 12.34 -6.28
C THR A 165 1.68 11.05 -7.09
N ARG A 166 0.70 10.62 -7.88
CA ARG A 166 0.85 9.50 -8.83
C ARG A 166 1.42 9.94 -10.18
N ILE A 167 1.57 11.24 -10.38
CA ILE A 167 2.11 11.79 -11.62
C ILE A 167 3.55 12.23 -11.35
N VAL A 168 4.50 11.51 -11.91
CA VAL A 168 5.94 11.81 -11.82
C VAL A 168 6.24 13.14 -12.51
N GLY A 169 7.01 14.00 -11.85
CA GLY A 169 7.42 15.29 -12.37
C GLY A 169 7.40 16.40 -11.33
N ASP A 170 7.65 17.62 -11.79
CA ASP A 170 7.75 18.79 -10.94
C ASP A 170 6.42 19.54 -10.89
N THR A 171 5.95 19.83 -9.70
CA THR A 171 4.80 20.70 -9.45
C THR A 171 5.26 21.91 -8.64
N THR A 172 4.93 23.12 -9.11
CA THR A 172 5.24 24.35 -8.39
C THR A 172 3.99 24.86 -7.69
N ILE A 173 4.09 24.98 -6.36
CA ILE A 173 3.08 25.64 -5.52
C ILE A 173 3.47 27.12 -5.45
N VAL A 174 2.57 28.00 -5.85
CA VAL A 174 2.75 29.44 -5.76
C VAL A 174 1.93 29.97 -4.59
N TYR A 175 2.59 30.58 -3.63
CA TYR A 175 1.99 31.30 -2.52
C TYR A 175 1.91 32.77 -2.89
N SER A 176 0.79 33.41 -2.69
CA SER A 176 0.59 34.83 -2.95
C SER A 176 -0.13 35.50 -1.80
N VAL A 177 0.25 36.73 -1.51
CA VAL A 177 -0.41 37.53 -0.48
C VAL A 177 -0.41 38.98 -0.89
N LYS A 178 -1.45 39.68 -0.49
CA LYS A 178 -1.63 41.13 -0.71
C LYS A 178 -1.92 41.79 0.63
N ASP A 179 -1.19 42.89 0.92
CA ASP A 179 -1.45 43.72 2.07
C ASP A 179 -2.68 44.62 1.89
N SER A 180 -3.04 45.39 2.89
CA SER A 180 -4.17 46.35 2.83
C SER A 180 -3.87 47.57 1.98
N SER A 181 -2.59 47.87 1.72
CA SER A 181 -2.13 48.97 0.88
C SER A 181 -2.12 48.60 -0.60
N GLY A 182 -2.19 47.30 -0.93
CA GLY A 182 -2.26 46.77 -2.28
C GLY A 182 -0.92 46.27 -2.83
N ASN A 183 0.13 46.14 -1.99
CA ASN A 183 1.41 45.56 -2.40
C ASN A 183 1.31 44.05 -2.36
N GLU A 184 1.93 43.37 -3.35
CA GLU A 184 1.83 41.92 -3.53
C GLU A 184 3.19 41.24 -3.35
N ALA A 185 3.18 40.06 -2.73
CA ALA A 185 4.34 39.18 -2.62
C ALA A 185 4.01 37.79 -3.10
N PHE A 186 5.06 37.06 -3.56
CA PHE A 186 4.96 35.72 -4.05
C PHE A 186 6.13 34.89 -3.49
N ALA A 187 5.85 33.61 -3.20
CA ALA A 187 6.88 32.61 -2.92
C ALA A 187 6.52 31.32 -3.68
N GLU A 188 7.50 30.47 -3.94
CA GLU A 188 7.30 29.23 -4.68
C GLU A 188 7.92 28.07 -3.89
N ARG A 189 7.21 26.93 -3.89
CA ARG A 189 7.76 25.64 -3.47
C ARG A 189 7.66 24.68 -4.63
N ILE A 190 8.75 24.00 -4.96
CA ILE A 190 8.80 22.97 -6.00
C ILE A 190 8.71 21.61 -5.31
N VAL A 191 7.75 20.81 -5.73
CA VAL A 191 7.61 19.43 -5.29
C VAL A 191 7.95 18.51 -6.45
N HIS A 192 9.01 17.74 -6.28
CA HIS A 192 9.49 16.75 -7.22
C HIS A 192 8.89 15.40 -6.87
N VAL A 193 7.91 14.93 -7.63
CA VAL A 193 7.40 13.57 -7.52
C VAL A 193 8.33 12.67 -8.33
N VAL A 194 9.00 11.74 -7.65
CA VAL A 194 9.88 10.75 -8.27
C VAL A 194 9.29 9.35 -8.08
N ASP A 195 9.56 8.48 -9.01
CA ASP A 195 9.21 7.07 -8.90
C ASP A 195 10.52 6.26 -8.92
N THR A 196 10.84 5.66 -7.79
CA THR A 196 12.00 4.80 -7.60
C THR A 196 11.61 3.38 -7.21
N THR A 197 10.30 3.11 -7.19
CA THR A 197 9.73 1.84 -6.78
C THR A 197 9.49 0.96 -8.00
N ALA A 198 10.09 -0.23 -8.02
CA ALA A 198 9.89 -1.18 -9.09
C ALA A 198 8.49 -1.83 -9.04
N PRO A 199 7.92 -2.25 -10.18
CA PRO A 199 6.67 -2.98 -10.25
C PRO A 199 6.65 -4.25 -9.40
N GLY A 200 5.49 -4.62 -8.87
CA GLY A 200 5.29 -5.92 -8.22
C GLY A 200 4.89 -6.99 -9.24
N ILE A 201 5.61 -8.13 -9.29
CA ILE A 201 5.26 -9.29 -10.13
C ILE A 201 4.60 -10.35 -9.26
N PHE A 202 3.43 -10.85 -9.68
CA PHE A 202 2.64 -11.87 -8.99
C PHE A 202 2.48 -13.08 -9.91
N LEU A 203 2.85 -14.28 -9.40
CA LEU A 203 2.83 -15.52 -10.16
C LEU A 203 1.61 -16.36 -9.78
N ASP A 204 0.71 -16.64 -10.72
CA ASP A 204 -0.41 -17.56 -10.53
C ASP A 204 0.13 -18.98 -10.25
N GLY A 205 -0.38 -19.65 -9.22
CA GLY A 205 0.08 -20.99 -8.82
C GLY A 205 1.38 -21.04 -8.02
N GLY A 206 1.94 -19.84 -7.68
CA GLY A 206 3.13 -19.72 -6.84
C GLY A 206 4.46 -19.76 -7.60
N ASP A 207 5.53 -19.71 -6.82
CA ASP A 207 6.93 -19.69 -7.30
C ASP A 207 7.51 -21.08 -7.59
N VAL A 208 6.83 -22.15 -7.13
CA VAL A 208 7.17 -23.54 -7.45
C VAL A 208 6.02 -24.18 -8.21
N TYR A 209 6.31 -24.76 -9.38
CA TYR A 209 5.31 -25.40 -10.22
C TYR A 209 5.73 -26.82 -10.59
N TYR A 210 4.82 -27.79 -10.42
CA TYR A 210 5.09 -29.21 -10.64
C TYR A 210 4.53 -29.65 -11.98
N VAL A 211 5.37 -30.33 -12.77
CA VAL A 211 5.03 -30.90 -14.07
C VAL A 211 5.38 -32.38 -14.08
N LYS A 212 4.43 -33.23 -14.43
CA LYS A 212 4.69 -34.65 -14.61
C LYS A 212 5.60 -34.86 -15.82
N LYS A 213 6.63 -35.71 -15.71
CA LYS A 213 7.48 -36.09 -16.82
C LYS A 213 6.65 -36.53 -18.04
N GLY A 214 6.98 -36.00 -19.21
CA GLY A 214 6.29 -36.25 -20.48
C GLY A 214 4.98 -35.50 -20.66
N SER A 215 4.58 -34.63 -19.73
CA SER A 215 3.41 -33.75 -19.87
C SER A 215 3.85 -32.40 -20.39
N GLU A 216 2.98 -31.72 -21.16
CA GLU A 216 3.23 -30.36 -21.62
C GLU A 216 3.23 -29.36 -20.43
N TYR A 217 4.29 -28.52 -20.34
CA TYR A 217 4.26 -27.37 -19.44
C TYR A 217 3.38 -26.27 -20.05
N LYS A 218 2.45 -25.77 -19.26
CA LYS A 218 1.63 -24.61 -19.60
C LYS A 218 1.82 -23.55 -18.55
N GLU A 219 2.20 -22.35 -18.97
CA GLU A 219 2.32 -21.21 -18.08
C GLU A 219 0.98 -20.93 -17.36
N PRO A 220 0.93 -20.99 -16.02
CA PRO A 220 -0.33 -20.82 -15.27
C PRO A 220 -0.81 -19.38 -15.25
N GLY A 221 0.07 -18.42 -15.53
CA GLY A 221 -0.22 -17.00 -15.57
C GLY A 221 0.60 -16.20 -14.57
N TYR A 222 0.60 -14.89 -14.80
CA TYR A 222 1.26 -13.89 -13.97
C TYR A 222 0.56 -12.55 -14.16
N SER A 223 0.82 -11.61 -13.25
CA SER A 223 0.44 -10.21 -13.40
C SER A 223 1.54 -9.31 -12.84
N ALA A 224 1.57 -8.06 -13.31
CA ALA A 224 2.49 -7.07 -12.77
C ALA A 224 1.78 -5.71 -12.62
N VAL A 225 2.00 -5.07 -11.49
CA VAL A 225 1.35 -3.80 -11.16
C VAL A 225 2.38 -2.84 -10.60
N ASP A 226 2.31 -1.61 -11.08
CA ASP A 226 3.11 -0.49 -10.61
C ASP A 226 2.23 0.61 -10.04
N ILE A 227 2.76 1.45 -9.14
CA ILE A 227 1.98 2.50 -8.46
C ILE A 227 1.66 3.67 -9.40
N CYS A 228 2.57 3.99 -10.32
CA CYS A 228 2.43 5.08 -11.28
C CYS A 228 1.84 4.61 -12.60
N ASP A 229 2.37 3.50 -13.13
CA ASP A 229 2.00 2.97 -14.44
C ASP A 229 0.73 2.11 -14.40
N GLY A 230 0.30 1.67 -13.20
CA GLY A 230 -0.83 0.77 -13.03
C GLY A 230 -0.52 -0.65 -13.48
N ASP A 231 -1.39 -1.27 -14.25
CA ASP A 231 -1.21 -2.61 -14.79
C ASP A 231 -0.15 -2.59 -15.90
N VAL A 232 0.99 -3.24 -15.64
CA VAL A 232 2.13 -3.39 -16.56
C VAL A 232 2.34 -4.85 -17.00
N THR A 233 1.33 -5.70 -16.82
CA THR A 233 1.38 -7.13 -17.14
C THR A 233 1.82 -7.40 -18.58
N ASP A 234 1.34 -6.60 -19.52
CA ASP A 234 1.70 -6.74 -20.95
C ASP A 234 3.17 -6.41 -21.26
N LYS A 235 3.87 -5.74 -20.34
CA LYS A 235 5.31 -5.41 -20.47
C LYS A 235 6.21 -6.50 -19.91
N VAL A 236 5.67 -7.55 -19.26
CA VAL A 236 6.46 -8.61 -18.66
C VAL A 236 7.14 -9.44 -19.74
N CYS A 237 8.46 -9.54 -19.67
CA CYS A 237 9.26 -10.43 -20.48
C CYS A 237 9.47 -11.76 -19.74
N VAL A 238 9.08 -12.87 -20.38
CA VAL A 238 9.25 -14.22 -19.83
C VAL A 238 10.38 -14.92 -20.58
N SER A 239 11.30 -15.55 -19.85
CA SER A 239 12.43 -16.27 -20.40
C SER A 239 12.73 -17.54 -19.62
N GLY A 240 13.33 -18.53 -20.29
CA GLY A 240 13.65 -19.84 -19.77
C GLY A 240 12.94 -20.95 -20.54
N ASP A 241 13.52 -22.14 -20.53
CA ASP A 241 12.99 -23.32 -21.20
C ASP A 241 12.78 -24.45 -20.19
N VAL A 242 11.72 -25.23 -20.40
CA VAL A 242 11.38 -26.39 -19.56
C VAL A 242 11.45 -27.65 -20.41
N ASP A 243 12.43 -28.51 -20.13
CA ASP A 243 12.50 -29.85 -20.71
C ASP A 243 11.67 -30.83 -19.88
N THR A 244 10.46 -31.09 -20.33
CA THR A 244 9.53 -32.00 -19.61
C THR A 244 9.84 -33.49 -19.84
N GLU A 245 10.74 -33.83 -20.77
CA GLU A 245 11.17 -35.23 -21.00
C GLU A 245 12.22 -35.69 -19.98
N ASN A 246 12.85 -34.76 -19.26
CA ASN A 246 13.82 -35.07 -18.22
C ASN A 246 13.39 -34.53 -16.87
N THR A 247 13.44 -35.40 -15.85
CA THR A 247 13.19 -34.97 -14.46
C THR A 247 14.27 -33.99 -14.01
N GLY A 248 13.87 -32.93 -13.33
CA GLY A 248 14.80 -31.90 -12.89
C GLY A 248 14.10 -30.62 -12.45
N ARG A 249 14.91 -29.60 -12.20
CA ARG A 249 14.44 -28.25 -11.85
C ARG A 249 14.82 -27.32 -12.98
N TYR A 250 13.84 -26.58 -13.48
CA TYR A 250 13.99 -25.58 -14.53
C TYR A 250 13.52 -24.25 -14.01
N THR A 251 14.10 -23.16 -14.46
CA THR A 251 13.74 -21.82 -13.98
C THR A 251 13.14 -21.01 -15.13
N ILE A 252 11.97 -20.45 -14.89
CA ILE A 252 11.36 -19.40 -15.72
C ILE A 252 11.58 -18.09 -15.01
N THR A 253 12.11 -17.11 -15.73
CA THR A 253 12.37 -15.75 -15.24
C THR A 253 11.39 -14.77 -15.86
N TYR A 254 10.81 -13.91 -15.03
CA TYR A 254 9.91 -12.83 -15.39
C TYR A 254 10.60 -11.52 -15.06
N THR A 255 10.67 -10.60 -16.02
CA THR A 255 11.24 -9.26 -15.83
C THR A 255 10.28 -8.22 -16.37
N VAL A 256 10.18 -7.10 -15.71
CA VAL A 256 9.37 -5.97 -16.15
C VAL A 256 10.02 -4.68 -15.67
N SER A 257 9.93 -3.62 -16.48
CA SER A 257 10.33 -2.28 -16.11
C SER A 257 9.14 -1.34 -16.26
N ASP A 258 9.01 -0.41 -15.31
CA ASP A 258 8.07 0.71 -15.40
C ASP A 258 8.55 1.78 -16.40
N SER A 259 7.81 2.88 -16.48
CA SER A 259 8.17 4.03 -17.33
C SER A 259 9.29 4.89 -16.74
N SER A 260 9.57 4.78 -15.44
CA SER A 260 10.65 5.46 -14.72
C SER A 260 11.99 4.72 -14.86
N GLY A 261 11.96 3.45 -15.31
CA GLY A 261 13.14 2.61 -15.54
C GLY A 261 13.49 1.71 -14.36
N ASN A 262 12.61 1.59 -13.35
CA ASN A 262 12.82 0.64 -12.26
C ASN A 262 12.47 -0.76 -12.73
N GLU A 263 13.35 -1.73 -12.47
CA GLU A 263 13.22 -3.10 -12.94
C GLU A 263 12.86 -4.05 -11.81
N ALA A 264 11.83 -4.88 -12.03
CA ALA A 264 11.47 -6.00 -11.19
C ALA A 264 11.81 -7.33 -11.85
N ARG A 265 12.14 -8.32 -11.02
CA ARG A 265 12.41 -9.69 -11.44
C ARG A 265 11.76 -10.68 -10.48
N ALA A 266 11.11 -11.69 -11.04
CA ALA A 266 10.62 -12.86 -10.32
C ALA A 266 11.07 -14.14 -11.03
N GLU A 267 11.12 -15.23 -10.28
CA GLU A 267 11.48 -16.54 -10.82
C GLU A 267 10.45 -17.59 -10.39
N ARG A 268 10.14 -18.50 -11.33
CA ARG A 268 9.36 -19.70 -11.04
C ARG A 268 10.23 -20.92 -11.27
N THR A 269 10.32 -21.77 -10.25
CA THR A 269 10.99 -23.09 -10.34
C THR A 269 10.00 -24.13 -10.84
N ILE A 270 10.26 -24.70 -12.01
CA ILE A 270 9.48 -25.81 -12.54
C ILE A 270 10.15 -27.13 -12.13
N LYS A 271 9.45 -27.94 -11.35
CA LYS A 271 9.90 -29.28 -10.95
C LYS A 271 9.27 -30.33 -11.87
N VAL A 272 10.05 -30.86 -12.79
CA VAL A 272 9.65 -32.02 -13.60
C VAL A 272 9.91 -33.28 -12.80
N TYR A 273 8.84 -33.98 -12.39
CA TYR A 273 8.92 -35.15 -11.52
C TYR A 273 8.40 -36.43 -12.20
N MET A 274 8.91 -37.58 -11.73
CA MET A 274 8.38 -38.89 -12.09
C MET A 274 7.29 -39.24 -11.08
N PRO A 275 6.04 -39.46 -11.50
CA PRO A 275 5.02 -39.93 -10.56
C PRO A 275 5.36 -41.28 -10.00
N MET A 276 4.91 -41.55 -8.77
CA MET A 276 5.07 -42.88 -8.16
C MET A 276 4.44 -43.93 -9.08
N PRO A 277 5.10 -45.13 -9.16
CA PRO A 277 4.52 -46.25 -9.88
C PRO A 277 3.13 -46.62 -9.32
N ASP A 278 2.19 -46.85 -10.24
CA ASP A 278 0.85 -47.27 -9.85
C ASP A 278 0.84 -48.81 -9.60
N ASN A 279 1.13 -49.19 -8.37
CA ASN A 279 1.13 -50.60 -7.93
C ASN A 279 -0.26 -51.05 -7.45
N VAL A 280 -1.31 -50.54 -8.07
CA VAL A 280 -2.69 -50.80 -7.69
C VAL A 280 -3.04 -52.28 -7.89
N VAL A 281 -3.61 -52.84 -6.87
CA VAL A 281 -4.15 -54.23 -6.88
C VAL A 281 -5.67 -54.12 -6.99
N ASN A 282 -6.25 -54.84 -7.94
CA ASN A 282 -7.70 -54.92 -8.03
C ASN A 282 -8.25 -55.57 -6.76
N PRO A 283 -9.05 -54.83 -5.95
CA PRO A 283 -9.55 -55.37 -4.67
C PRO A 283 -10.66 -56.41 -4.83
N GLY A 284 -11.15 -56.65 -6.07
CA GLY A 284 -12.33 -57.47 -6.33
C GLY A 284 -13.61 -56.68 -6.37
N ASP A 285 -14.75 -57.41 -6.33
CA ASP A 285 -16.10 -56.81 -6.38
C ASP A 285 -16.66 -56.62 -4.96
N LYS A 286 -17.58 -55.70 -4.81
CA LYS A 286 -18.28 -55.40 -3.55
C LYS A 286 -17.32 -55.05 -2.41
N VAL A 287 -16.37 -54.13 -2.66
CA VAL A 287 -15.40 -53.67 -1.65
C VAL A 287 -15.75 -52.29 -1.15
N VAL A 288 -15.70 -52.13 0.18
CA VAL A 288 -15.97 -50.89 0.88
C VAL A 288 -14.77 -50.49 1.73
N TYR A 289 -14.27 -49.30 1.50
CA TYR A 289 -13.30 -48.59 2.35
C TYR A 289 -14.05 -47.54 3.15
N LEU A 290 -14.36 -47.82 4.43
CA LEU A 290 -14.86 -46.80 5.35
C LEU A 290 -13.72 -45.89 5.75
N THR A 291 -13.90 -44.57 5.62
CA THR A 291 -12.87 -43.59 6.00
C THR A 291 -13.46 -42.53 6.91
N PHE A 292 -12.67 -42.09 7.90
CA PHE A 292 -13.09 -41.10 8.88
C PHE A 292 -12.11 -39.95 8.91
N ASP A 293 -12.61 -38.76 8.73
CA ASP A 293 -11.81 -37.51 8.71
C ASP A 293 -11.99 -36.73 10.03
N ASP A 294 -11.10 -35.79 10.29
CA ASP A 294 -11.09 -34.81 11.38
C ASP A 294 -10.83 -35.37 12.79
N GLY A 295 -10.76 -36.69 12.95
CA GLY A 295 -10.42 -37.35 14.23
C GLY A 295 -8.95 -37.28 14.57
N PRO A 296 -8.56 -37.92 15.72
CA PRO A 296 -9.45 -38.53 16.70
C PRO A 296 -10.26 -37.54 17.54
N GLY A 297 -11.38 -37.98 18.09
CA GLY A 297 -12.28 -37.17 18.89
C GLY A 297 -13.05 -37.93 19.95
N PRO A 298 -14.07 -37.30 20.56
CA PRO A 298 -14.79 -37.89 21.69
C PRO A 298 -15.57 -39.20 21.39
N TYR A 299 -15.78 -39.51 20.12
CA TYR A 299 -16.52 -40.70 19.71
C TYR A 299 -15.66 -41.75 19.03
N THR A 300 -14.34 -41.52 18.89
CA THR A 300 -13.40 -42.43 18.24
C THR A 300 -13.27 -43.76 19.01
N ASP A 301 -13.19 -43.75 20.36
CA ASP A 301 -13.18 -44.99 21.16
C ASP A 301 -14.44 -45.84 20.93
N LYS A 302 -15.62 -45.21 20.90
CA LYS A 302 -16.90 -45.90 20.58
C LYS A 302 -16.87 -46.51 19.17
N LEU A 303 -16.34 -45.76 18.18
CA LEU A 303 -16.18 -46.28 16.82
C LEU A 303 -15.25 -47.46 16.77
N LEU A 304 -14.11 -47.41 17.45
CA LEU A 304 -13.14 -48.50 17.54
C LEU A 304 -13.77 -49.79 18.15
N ASP A 305 -14.63 -49.66 19.18
CA ASP A 305 -15.33 -50.78 19.78
C ASP A 305 -16.41 -51.37 18.85
N ILE A 306 -17.06 -50.57 18.02
CA ILE A 306 -17.97 -51.08 16.96
C ILE A 306 -17.16 -51.88 15.94
N LEU A 307 -16.07 -51.32 15.42
CA LEU A 307 -15.23 -51.96 14.41
C LEU A 307 -14.66 -53.29 14.86
N ASP A 308 -14.24 -53.37 16.11
CA ASP A 308 -13.71 -54.61 16.68
C ASP A 308 -14.75 -55.72 16.80
N ARG A 309 -16.02 -55.40 17.16
CA ARG A 309 -17.13 -56.37 17.22
C ARG A 309 -17.34 -57.11 15.90
N TYR A 310 -17.17 -56.40 14.77
CA TYR A 310 -17.36 -56.95 13.42
C TYR A 310 -16.05 -57.37 12.77
N ASN A 311 -14.88 -57.20 13.44
CA ASN A 311 -13.55 -57.39 12.89
C ASN A 311 -13.32 -56.63 11.58
N VAL A 312 -13.89 -55.40 11.44
CA VAL A 312 -13.74 -54.55 10.31
C VAL A 312 -12.56 -53.61 10.52
N LYS A 313 -11.74 -53.40 9.47
CA LYS A 313 -10.64 -52.43 9.49
C LYS A 313 -10.95 -51.30 8.53
N VAL A 314 -10.60 -50.08 8.95
CA VAL A 314 -10.95 -48.82 8.27
C VAL A 314 -9.73 -47.93 8.14
N THR A 315 -9.89 -46.75 7.58
CA THR A 315 -8.85 -45.71 7.49
C THR A 315 -9.29 -44.46 8.21
N PHE A 316 -8.41 -43.94 9.07
CA PHE A 316 -8.57 -42.65 9.74
C PHE A 316 -7.64 -41.62 9.10
N PHE A 317 -8.20 -40.52 8.62
CA PHE A 317 -7.48 -39.33 8.17
C PHE A 317 -7.44 -38.33 9.32
N VAL A 318 -6.34 -38.38 10.09
CA VAL A 318 -6.27 -37.73 11.39
C VAL A 318 -5.85 -36.30 11.35
N THR A 319 -6.30 -35.51 12.35
CA THR A 319 -5.90 -34.12 12.58
C THR A 319 -5.39 -33.95 14.02
N ASN A 320 -4.76 -32.78 14.30
CA ASN A 320 -4.44 -32.37 15.66
C ASN A 320 -5.47 -31.35 16.22
N GLY A 321 -6.65 -31.26 15.62
CA GLY A 321 -7.71 -30.35 16.05
C GLY A 321 -8.25 -30.61 17.48
N LYS A 322 -7.98 -31.80 18.05
CA LYS A 322 -8.39 -32.17 19.40
C LYS A 322 -7.25 -32.90 20.13
N PRO A 323 -6.23 -32.19 20.61
CA PRO A 323 -5.01 -32.75 21.19
C PRO A 323 -5.25 -33.71 22.38
N ASP A 324 -6.35 -33.52 23.14
CA ASP A 324 -6.71 -34.38 24.26
C ASP A 324 -7.01 -35.84 23.85
N TYR A 325 -7.32 -36.06 22.57
CA TYR A 325 -7.61 -37.38 22.01
C TYR A 325 -6.46 -37.95 21.18
N GLN A 326 -5.34 -37.26 21.05
CA GLN A 326 -4.21 -37.61 20.17
C GLN A 326 -3.68 -39.03 20.45
N ASN A 327 -3.75 -39.52 21.72
CA ASN A 327 -3.35 -40.88 22.11
C ASN A 327 -4.20 -41.97 21.44
N LEU A 328 -5.38 -41.65 20.89
CA LEU A 328 -6.22 -42.60 20.17
C LEU A 328 -5.61 -42.99 18.81
N ILE A 329 -4.75 -42.16 18.22
CA ILE A 329 -3.99 -42.47 16.99
C ILE A 329 -3.19 -43.77 17.18
N ALA A 330 -2.57 -43.93 18.35
CA ALA A 330 -1.87 -45.18 18.67
C ALA A 330 -2.82 -46.38 18.77
N LYS A 331 -4.03 -46.21 19.34
CA LYS A 331 -5.04 -47.28 19.43
C LYS A 331 -5.58 -47.67 18.05
N GLU A 332 -5.85 -46.70 17.16
CA GLU A 332 -6.26 -46.93 15.77
C GLU A 332 -5.25 -47.85 15.06
N ALA A 333 -3.97 -47.48 15.10
CA ALA A 333 -2.91 -48.27 14.50
C ALA A 333 -2.74 -49.66 15.14
N GLN A 334 -2.78 -49.75 16.48
CA GLN A 334 -2.65 -51.02 17.22
C GLN A 334 -3.79 -51.99 16.93
N ARG A 335 -5.01 -51.48 16.65
CA ARG A 335 -6.18 -52.28 16.27
C ARG A 335 -6.18 -52.65 14.78
N GLY A 336 -5.13 -52.28 14.03
CA GLY A 336 -4.92 -52.68 12.62
C GLY A 336 -5.64 -51.83 11.61
N HIS A 337 -6.06 -50.63 12.00
CA HIS A 337 -6.58 -49.64 11.07
C HIS A 337 -5.43 -48.90 10.38
N THR A 338 -5.70 -48.32 9.20
CA THR A 338 -4.77 -47.40 8.56
C THR A 338 -4.92 -46.01 9.15
N VAL A 339 -3.81 -45.43 9.60
CA VAL A 339 -3.71 -44.05 10.00
C VAL A 339 -3.09 -43.28 8.86
N ALA A 340 -3.79 -42.28 8.37
CA ALA A 340 -3.44 -41.42 7.24
C ALA A 340 -3.50 -39.94 7.65
N ILE A 341 -2.88 -39.06 6.88
CA ILE A 341 -2.80 -37.64 7.21
C ILE A 341 -4.00 -36.90 6.62
N HIS A 342 -4.68 -36.09 7.47
CA HIS A 342 -5.60 -35.07 6.96
C HIS A 342 -4.95 -33.68 7.00
N SER A 343 -4.59 -33.22 8.18
CA SER A 343 -3.94 -31.92 8.40
C SER A 343 -3.61 -31.80 9.90
N ALA A 344 -2.58 -31.09 10.31
CA ALA A 344 -2.39 -30.76 11.70
C ALA A 344 -3.41 -29.70 12.17
N SER A 345 -3.57 -28.63 11.45
CA SER A 345 -4.39 -27.47 11.84
C SER A 345 -5.82 -27.49 11.30
N HIS A 346 -6.04 -28.09 10.14
CA HIS A 346 -7.27 -27.98 9.33
C HIS A 346 -7.70 -26.52 9.05
N ASP A 347 -6.73 -25.60 9.08
CA ASP A 347 -6.97 -24.17 8.78
C ASP A 347 -6.66 -23.86 7.31
N TYR A 348 -7.71 -23.66 6.52
CA TYR A 348 -7.59 -23.37 5.08
C TYR A 348 -6.76 -22.12 4.80
N ALA A 349 -6.83 -21.10 5.66
CA ALA A 349 -6.07 -19.87 5.49
C ALA A 349 -4.57 -20.11 5.71
N ARG A 350 -4.19 -21.07 6.54
CA ARG A 350 -2.81 -21.48 6.78
C ARG A 350 -2.31 -22.39 5.67
N ILE A 351 -3.01 -23.52 5.43
CA ILE A 351 -2.50 -24.61 4.61
C ILE A 351 -2.51 -24.33 3.10
N TYR A 352 -3.39 -23.44 2.63
CA TYR A 352 -3.52 -23.14 1.20
C TYR A 352 -2.88 -21.81 0.78
N GLN A 353 -2.02 -21.21 1.60
CA GLN A 353 -1.26 -20.02 1.22
C GLN A 353 -0.15 -20.33 0.21
N SER A 354 0.55 -21.44 0.40
CA SER A 354 1.63 -21.90 -0.46
C SER A 354 1.82 -23.41 -0.35
N ILE A 355 2.61 -23.98 -1.25
CA ILE A 355 2.99 -25.41 -1.19
C ILE A 355 3.78 -25.67 0.10
N ASP A 356 4.71 -24.81 0.46
CA ASP A 356 5.52 -24.97 1.67
C ASP A 356 4.64 -24.93 2.93
N ALA A 357 3.69 -23.98 3.02
CA ALA A 357 2.75 -23.90 4.14
C ALA A 357 1.89 -25.18 4.30
N TYR A 358 1.50 -25.80 3.17
CA TYR A 358 0.81 -27.07 3.19
C TYR A 358 1.70 -28.20 3.71
N PHE A 359 2.97 -28.27 3.26
CA PHE A 359 3.89 -29.31 3.70
C PHE A 359 4.35 -29.12 5.15
N ASP A 360 4.46 -27.88 5.64
CA ASP A 360 4.73 -27.62 7.06
C ASP A 360 3.63 -28.22 7.94
N ASP A 361 2.36 -28.01 7.59
CA ASP A 361 1.20 -28.57 8.31
C ASP A 361 1.11 -30.10 8.16
N LEU A 362 1.38 -30.63 6.96
CA LEU A 362 1.40 -32.07 6.70
C LEU A 362 2.51 -32.75 7.51
N ASN A 363 3.71 -32.19 7.53
CA ASN A 363 4.85 -32.74 8.27
C ASN A 363 4.60 -32.69 9.77
N GLU A 364 4.02 -31.60 10.29
CA GLU A 364 3.60 -31.50 11.70
C GLU A 364 2.66 -32.66 12.08
N MET A 365 1.66 -32.98 11.24
CA MET A 365 0.77 -34.08 11.49
C MET A 365 1.47 -35.45 11.38
N ASN A 366 2.37 -35.61 10.41
CA ASN A 366 3.12 -36.85 10.24
C ASN A 366 4.06 -37.11 11.41
N ASP A 367 4.69 -36.08 11.97
CA ASP A 367 5.52 -36.21 13.18
C ASP A 367 4.69 -36.67 14.38
N ILE A 368 3.46 -36.20 14.54
CA ILE A 368 2.52 -36.67 15.55
C ILE A 368 2.19 -38.15 15.32
N ILE A 369 1.89 -38.55 14.07
CA ILE A 369 1.61 -39.96 13.74
C ILE A 369 2.81 -40.83 14.06
N ILE A 370 4.03 -40.42 13.70
CA ILE A 370 5.27 -41.15 14.01
C ILE A 370 5.45 -41.29 15.53
N ALA A 371 5.23 -40.23 16.29
CA ALA A 371 5.32 -40.24 17.74
C ALA A 371 4.33 -41.25 18.39
N GLN A 372 3.12 -41.38 17.83
CA GLN A 372 2.07 -42.25 18.34
C GLN A 372 2.18 -43.70 17.84
N THR A 373 2.67 -43.93 16.62
CA THR A 373 2.60 -45.24 15.96
C THR A 373 3.97 -45.86 15.67
N GLY A 374 5.05 -45.07 15.71
CA GLY A 374 6.38 -45.46 15.31
C GLY A 374 6.59 -45.55 13.79
N LYS A 375 5.62 -45.12 12.98
CA LYS A 375 5.65 -45.19 11.51
C LYS A 375 5.13 -43.91 10.87
N SER A 376 5.76 -43.51 9.77
CA SER A 376 5.25 -42.44 8.91
C SER A 376 4.02 -42.91 8.14
N ALA A 377 3.06 -42.01 7.92
CA ALA A 377 1.97 -42.22 6.97
C ALA A 377 2.45 -41.91 5.55
N ASP A 378 1.87 -42.61 4.56
CA ASP A 378 2.14 -42.45 3.12
C ASP A 378 0.88 -42.06 2.32
N ILE A 379 -0.26 -41.91 3.02
CA ILE A 379 -1.56 -41.56 2.44
C ILE A 379 -2.05 -40.26 3.05
N VAL A 380 -2.54 -39.37 2.19
CA VAL A 380 -3.09 -38.07 2.61
C VAL A 380 -4.48 -37.87 2.05
N ARG A 381 -5.29 -37.07 2.72
CA ARG A 381 -6.54 -36.49 2.16
C ARG A 381 -6.52 -34.97 2.39
N PHE A 382 -6.70 -34.22 1.30
CA PHE A 382 -6.74 -32.77 1.40
C PHE A 382 -7.98 -32.31 2.18
N PRO A 383 -7.88 -31.35 3.12
CA PRO A 383 -9.03 -30.69 3.70
C PRO A 383 -10.00 -30.16 2.64
N GLY A 384 -11.26 -30.66 2.67
CA GLY A 384 -12.26 -30.37 1.65
C GLY A 384 -12.11 -31.14 0.33
N GLY A 385 -11.14 -32.07 0.23
CA GLY A 385 -10.86 -32.87 -0.97
C GLY A 385 -10.06 -32.11 -2.03
N SER A 386 -9.56 -32.86 -3.05
CA SER A 386 -8.78 -32.27 -4.14
C SER A 386 -9.62 -31.35 -5.05
N SER A 387 -10.95 -31.43 -5.00
CA SER A 387 -11.89 -30.60 -5.75
C SER A 387 -12.36 -29.35 -5.00
N ASN A 388 -11.83 -29.05 -3.80
CA ASN A 388 -12.27 -27.88 -3.07
C ASN A 388 -12.01 -26.59 -3.83
N THR A 389 -12.91 -25.62 -3.68
CA THR A 389 -12.81 -24.31 -4.33
C THR A 389 -12.41 -23.19 -3.38
N ILE A 390 -12.22 -23.52 -2.09
CA ILE A 390 -11.87 -22.52 -1.07
C ILE A 390 -10.40 -22.16 -1.17
N SER A 391 -9.54 -23.13 -1.47
CA SER A 391 -8.08 -22.96 -1.60
C SER A 391 -7.67 -21.82 -2.55
N ARG A 392 -8.39 -21.64 -3.67
CA ARG A 392 -8.11 -20.57 -4.64
C ARG A 392 -8.28 -19.14 -4.11
N ARG A 393 -8.92 -18.99 -2.93
CA ARG A 393 -9.04 -17.68 -2.26
C ARG A 393 -7.73 -17.26 -1.61
N TYR A 394 -6.85 -18.22 -1.33
CA TYR A 394 -5.57 -18.01 -0.67
C TYR A 394 -4.42 -18.07 -1.69
N CYS A 395 -4.45 -19.05 -2.59
CA CYS A 395 -3.49 -19.15 -3.69
C CYS A 395 -4.18 -19.79 -4.90
N ARG A 396 -4.32 -19.02 -5.97
CA ARG A 396 -4.96 -19.47 -7.21
C ARG A 396 -4.10 -20.57 -7.85
N GLY A 397 -4.73 -21.67 -8.29
CA GLY A 397 -4.02 -22.77 -8.92
C GLY A 397 -3.32 -23.75 -7.96
N ILE A 398 -3.34 -23.51 -6.65
CA ILE A 398 -2.59 -24.29 -5.68
C ILE A 398 -2.96 -25.78 -5.67
N MET A 399 -4.26 -26.14 -5.83
CA MET A 399 -4.66 -27.54 -5.79
C MET A 399 -4.05 -28.36 -6.93
N SER A 400 -3.94 -27.82 -8.13
CA SER A 400 -3.23 -28.48 -9.24
C SER A 400 -1.77 -28.76 -8.92
N GLN A 401 -1.14 -27.89 -8.15
CA GLN A 401 0.24 -28.07 -7.74
C GLN A 401 0.36 -29.05 -6.56
N LEU A 402 -0.53 -28.96 -5.58
CA LEU A 402 -0.49 -29.85 -4.41
C LEU A 402 -0.72 -31.32 -4.77
N VAL A 403 -1.63 -31.63 -5.72
CA VAL A 403 -1.83 -33.02 -6.16
C VAL A 403 -0.59 -33.61 -6.82
N CYS A 404 0.26 -32.78 -7.41
CA CYS A 404 1.55 -33.18 -7.99
C CYS A 404 2.65 -33.24 -6.90
N ALA A 405 2.70 -32.20 -6.05
CA ALA A 405 3.71 -32.06 -5.01
C ALA A 405 3.64 -33.20 -3.97
N VAL A 406 2.47 -33.61 -3.52
CA VAL A 406 2.35 -34.75 -2.58
C VAL A 406 2.87 -36.04 -3.19
N GLN A 407 2.67 -36.27 -4.50
CA GLN A 407 3.20 -37.44 -5.19
C GLN A 407 4.72 -37.38 -5.34
N GLU A 408 5.28 -36.22 -5.65
CA GLU A 408 6.74 -36.02 -5.74
C GLU A 408 7.41 -36.28 -4.37
N HIS A 409 6.73 -35.95 -3.28
CA HIS A 409 7.22 -36.21 -1.92
C HIS A 409 6.91 -37.60 -1.39
N GLY A 410 6.37 -38.50 -2.23
CA GLY A 410 6.16 -39.89 -1.88
C GLY A 410 4.84 -40.19 -1.17
N PHE A 411 3.90 -39.24 -1.15
CA PHE A 411 2.55 -39.47 -0.64
C PHE A 411 1.57 -39.80 -1.75
N ARG A 412 0.55 -40.58 -1.41
CA ARG A 412 -0.63 -40.84 -2.25
C ARG A 412 -1.82 -40.08 -1.67
N TYR A 413 -2.55 -39.31 -2.47
CA TYR A 413 -3.75 -38.66 -1.97
C TYR A 413 -5.00 -39.50 -2.32
N CYS A 414 -6.02 -39.39 -1.48
CA CYS A 414 -7.26 -40.14 -1.63
C CYS A 414 -8.48 -39.29 -1.30
N ASP A 415 -9.34 -39.06 -2.29
CA ASP A 415 -10.67 -38.50 -2.09
C ASP A 415 -11.67 -39.65 -1.74
N TRP A 416 -12.93 -39.41 -2.08
CA TRP A 416 -14.04 -40.38 -1.86
C TRP A 416 -14.93 -40.44 -3.09
N ASN A 417 -15.70 -41.50 -3.21
CA ASN A 417 -16.76 -41.63 -4.21
C ASN A 417 -18.15 -41.84 -3.58
N VAL A 418 -18.23 -41.96 -2.26
CA VAL A 418 -19.46 -42.03 -1.48
C VAL A 418 -19.39 -41.04 -0.33
N SER A 419 -20.37 -40.13 -0.26
CA SER A 419 -20.48 -39.15 0.84
C SER A 419 -21.61 -39.56 1.79
N SER A 420 -21.32 -39.60 3.08
CA SER A 420 -22.33 -39.82 4.15
C SER A 420 -23.30 -38.59 4.30
N GLY A 421 -22.87 -37.42 3.86
CA GLY A 421 -23.59 -36.16 4.08
C GLY A 421 -23.37 -35.55 5.47
N ASP A 422 -22.58 -36.16 6.33
CA ASP A 422 -22.34 -35.71 7.70
C ASP A 422 -21.48 -34.43 7.80
N ALA A 423 -20.83 -34.03 6.73
CA ALA A 423 -20.05 -32.77 6.65
C ALA A 423 -20.92 -31.50 6.67
N GLY A 424 -22.23 -31.61 6.80
CA GLY A 424 -23.14 -30.45 6.90
C GLY A 424 -24.48 -30.64 6.19
N ALA A 425 -24.66 -31.70 5.39
CA ALA A 425 -25.92 -31.96 4.71
C ALA A 425 -26.96 -32.62 5.65
N THR A 426 -26.52 -33.36 6.66
CA THR A 426 -27.41 -33.99 7.65
C THR A 426 -26.76 -34.11 9.02
N THR A 427 -27.61 -34.20 10.07
CA THR A 427 -27.25 -34.59 11.44
C THR A 427 -28.04 -35.79 11.89
N SER A 428 -28.74 -36.48 10.97
CA SER A 428 -29.56 -37.64 11.24
C SER A 428 -28.77 -38.94 10.99
N THR A 429 -28.67 -39.79 11.98
CA THR A 429 -28.06 -41.13 11.87
C THR A 429 -28.69 -41.98 10.76
N SER A 430 -30.02 -42.00 10.67
CA SER A 430 -30.71 -42.74 9.62
C SER A 430 -30.46 -42.22 8.21
N GLN A 431 -30.28 -40.87 8.07
CA GLN A 431 -29.94 -40.28 6.77
C GLN A 431 -28.49 -40.63 6.41
N VAL A 432 -27.54 -40.62 7.35
CA VAL A 432 -26.16 -41.09 7.14
C VAL A 432 -26.15 -42.56 6.66
N VAL A 433 -26.90 -43.43 7.32
CA VAL A 433 -27.03 -44.83 6.90
C VAL A 433 -27.54 -44.96 5.47
N ASN A 434 -28.62 -44.27 5.14
CA ASN A 434 -29.20 -44.30 3.80
C ASN A 434 -28.22 -43.77 2.75
N ASN A 435 -27.62 -42.59 2.96
CA ASN A 435 -26.69 -42.02 2.02
C ASN A 435 -25.52 -42.93 1.71
N VAL A 436 -24.95 -43.58 2.76
CA VAL A 436 -23.79 -44.49 2.61
C VAL A 436 -24.22 -45.77 1.89
N ILE A 437 -25.34 -46.40 2.27
CA ILE A 437 -25.81 -47.64 1.65
C ILE A 437 -26.16 -47.37 0.16
N ASP A 438 -26.86 -46.33 -0.15
CA ASP A 438 -27.22 -46.01 -1.53
C ASP A 438 -26.00 -45.66 -2.40
N GLY A 439 -25.01 -44.96 -1.79
CA GLY A 439 -23.72 -44.73 -2.43
C GLY A 439 -22.94 -46.02 -2.70
N ILE A 440 -22.88 -46.92 -1.73
CA ILE A 440 -22.23 -48.24 -1.87
C ILE A 440 -22.88 -49.06 -2.96
N LYS A 441 -24.23 -49.15 -3.01
CA LYS A 441 -24.96 -49.86 -4.05
C LYS A 441 -24.66 -49.36 -5.46
N SER A 442 -24.29 -48.11 -5.58
CA SER A 442 -24.02 -47.45 -6.87
C SER A 442 -22.57 -47.66 -7.37
N ASN A 443 -21.72 -48.26 -6.56
CA ASN A 443 -20.28 -48.44 -6.85
C ASN A 443 -19.85 -49.87 -6.57
N ASN A 444 -18.99 -50.43 -7.41
CA ASN A 444 -18.38 -51.72 -7.17
C ASN A 444 -17.31 -51.68 -6.07
N VAL A 445 -16.55 -50.61 -6.06
CA VAL A 445 -15.55 -50.24 -5.06
C VAL A 445 -15.93 -48.88 -4.49
N SER A 446 -16.16 -48.81 -3.18
CA SER A 446 -16.63 -47.64 -2.48
C SER A 446 -15.60 -47.11 -1.51
N ILE A 447 -15.22 -45.85 -1.62
CA ILE A 447 -14.47 -45.11 -0.62
C ILE A 447 -15.44 -44.11 0.02
N VAL A 448 -15.76 -44.33 1.29
CA VAL A 448 -16.82 -43.63 2.01
C VAL A 448 -16.22 -42.55 2.89
N LEU A 449 -16.69 -41.28 2.73
CA LEU A 449 -16.36 -40.18 3.62
C LEU A 449 -17.33 -40.12 4.79
N GLN A 450 -16.82 -40.19 6.01
CA GLN A 450 -17.49 -39.92 7.28
C GLN A 450 -16.56 -39.17 8.24
N HIS A 451 -17.07 -38.77 9.41
CA HIS A 451 -16.29 -38.08 10.44
C HIS A 451 -16.55 -38.73 11.82
N ASP A 452 -15.51 -39.20 12.47
CA ASP A 452 -15.59 -39.85 13.79
C ASP A 452 -15.73 -38.87 14.97
N ILE A 453 -15.63 -37.57 14.69
CA ILE A 453 -15.90 -36.52 15.66
C ILE A 453 -17.39 -36.17 15.82
N LYS A 454 -18.28 -36.90 15.12
CA LYS A 454 -19.74 -36.66 15.11
C LYS A 454 -20.49 -37.88 15.58
N ASN A 455 -21.19 -37.77 16.73
CA ASN A 455 -21.86 -38.92 17.34
C ASN A 455 -22.85 -39.61 16.38
N PHE A 456 -23.69 -38.82 15.67
CA PHE A 456 -24.69 -39.35 14.76
C PHE A 456 -24.10 -40.10 13.55
N SER A 457 -22.86 -39.74 13.15
CA SER A 457 -22.11 -40.45 12.10
C SER A 457 -21.55 -41.75 12.61
N VAL A 458 -20.96 -41.76 13.82
CA VAL A 458 -20.48 -42.96 14.48
C VAL A 458 -21.62 -43.96 14.79
N ASP A 459 -22.80 -43.45 15.23
CA ASP A 459 -24.01 -44.26 15.48
C ASP A 459 -24.52 -44.97 14.24
N ALA A 460 -24.20 -44.47 13.04
CA ALA A 460 -24.63 -45.09 11.77
C ALA A 460 -23.75 -46.28 11.37
N VAL A 461 -22.50 -46.39 11.89
CA VAL A 461 -21.50 -47.33 11.38
C VAL A 461 -21.90 -48.75 11.58
N GLU A 462 -22.47 -49.12 12.73
CA GLU A 462 -22.89 -50.49 13.04
C GLU A 462 -23.93 -50.98 12.01
N GLN A 463 -24.93 -50.19 11.72
CA GLN A 463 -25.97 -50.55 10.75
C GLN A 463 -25.42 -50.68 9.31
N ILE A 464 -24.48 -49.80 8.94
CA ILE A 464 -23.79 -49.87 7.65
C ILE A 464 -22.98 -51.16 7.51
N ILE A 465 -22.25 -51.53 8.53
CA ILE A 465 -21.44 -52.75 8.53
C ILE A 465 -22.32 -54.00 8.50
N GLU A 466 -23.35 -54.07 9.35
CA GLU A 466 -24.31 -55.20 9.37
C GLU A 466 -24.95 -55.42 8.01
N TRP A 467 -25.48 -54.34 7.41
CA TRP A 467 -26.06 -54.39 6.08
C TRP A 467 -25.04 -54.84 5.03
N GLY A 468 -23.84 -54.23 5.02
CA GLY A 468 -22.81 -54.57 4.04
C GLY A 468 -22.38 -56.01 4.08
N LEU A 469 -22.13 -56.55 5.29
CA LEU A 469 -21.76 -57.96 5.50
C LEU A 469 -22.88 -58.89 5.05
N SER A 470 -24.13 -58.56 5.36
CA SER A 470 -25.31 -59.37 4.92
C SER A 470 -25.49 -59.40 3.40
N GLU A 471 -25.06 -58.34 2.70
CA GLU A 471 -25.12 -58.26 1.22
C GLU A 471 -23.83 -58.79 0.56
N GLY A 472 -22.87 -59.29 1.33
CA GLY A 472 -21.61 -59.88 0.86
C GLY A 472 -20.55 -58.87 0.46
N TYR A 473 -20.59 -57.66 1.02
CA TYR A 473 -19.52 -56.67 0.88
C TYR A 473 -18.33 -57.01 1.80
N THR A 474 -17.15 -56.70 1.32
CA THR A 474 -15.89 -56.81 2.10
C THR A 474 -15.44 -55.41 2.53
N PHE A 475 -15.18 -55.23 3.83
CA PHE A 475 -14.65 -53.99 4.35
C PHE A 475 -13.14 -54.11 4.52
N LEU A 476 -12.40 -53.13 3.91
CA LEU A 476 -10.93 -53.11 3.93
C LEU A 476 -10.42 -51.73 4.32
N PRO A 477 -9.23 -51.64 4.97
CA PRO A 477 -8.55 -50.37 5.13
C PRO A 477 -7.85 -49.99 3.82
N ILE A 478 -7.66 -48.67 3.56
CA ILE A 478 -6.85 -48.20 2.45
C ILE A 478 -5.37 -48.52 2.71
N THR A 479 -4.69 -49.00 1.68
CA THR A 479 -3.25 -49.28 1.69
C THR A 479 -2.57 -48.63 0.50
N SER A 480 -1.24 -48.69 0.42
CA SER A 480 -0.46 -48.21 -0.72
C SER A 480 -0.83 -48.87 -2.08
N THR A 481 -1.52 -50.02 -2.04
CA THR A 481 -1.96 -50.75 -3.25
C THR A 481 -3.45 -50.57 -3.57
N THR A 482 -4.18 -49.82 -2.75
CA THR A 482 -5.61 -49.54 -2.98
C THR A 482 -5.81 -48.61 -4.19
N PRO A 483 -6.82 -48.85 -5.07
CA PRO A 483 -7.24 -47.91 -6.08
C PRO A 483 -7.77 -46.63 -5.40
N MET A 484 -7.04 -45.52 -5.54
CA MET A 484 -7.44 -44.25 -4.94
C MET A 484 -8.56 -43.60 -5.75
N SER A 485 -9.51 -42.98 -5.06
CA SER A 485 -10.48 -42.07 -5.69
C SER A 485 -9.87 -40.70 -5.79
N HIS A 486 -9.96 -40.08 -6.96
CA HIS A 486 -9.51 -38.72 -7.20
C HIS A 486 -10.65 -37.91 -7.79
N HIS A 487 -10.97 -36.77 -7.18
CA HIS A 487 -11.89 -35.80 -7.74
C HIS A 487 -11.21 -34.99 -8.85
N GLY A 488 -12.01 -34.39 -9.73
CA GLY A 488 -11.51 -33.36 -10.66
C GLY A 488 -11.05 -32.12 -9.90
N VAL A 489 -9.82 -31.69 -10.15
CA VAL A 489 -9.26 -30.50 -9.49
C VAL A 489 -9.93 -29.24 -9.99
N ASN A 490 -10.39 -28.39 -9.07
CA ASN A 490 -11.00 -27.09 -9.35
C ASN A 490 -10.11 -25.99 -8.77
N ASN A 491 -9.41 -25.26 -9.64
CA ASN A 491 -8.49 -24.17 -9.25
C ASN A 491 -9.16 -22.80 -9.22
#